data_64115b563657919104f3011b4270408f
#
_entry.id   64115b563657919104f3011b4270408f
#
_cell.length_a   1.000
_cell.length_b   1.000
_cell.length_c   1.000
_cell.angle_alpha   90.00
_cell.angle_beta   90.00
_cell.angle_gamma   90.00
#
_symmetry.space_group_name_H-M   'P 1'
#
loop_
_entity.id
_entity.type
_entity.pdbx_description
1 polymer ?
#
loop_
_entity_poly.entity_id
_entity_poly.type
_entity_poly.pdbx_seq_one_letter_code
_entity_poly.pdbx_strand_id
1 'polypeptide(L)'
;MEQILNKLSEIEITAQRIMEDAGRSKAALSAEMEQQCRNFDAELDQETNRKIQELKDNLEAQKDQELTSLRHRTEQQLEDLDTYYRQNHQQ
;
A
#
# COMPACT_ATOMS: atom_id res chain seq x y z
N MET A 1 -36.69 -43.02 38.09
CA MET A 1 -35.32 -43.21 37.59
C MET A 1 -35.16 -42.88 36.12
N GLU A 2 -36.11 -43.30 35.30
CA GLU A 2 -36.03 -42.99 33.87
C GLU A 2 -36.08 -41.48 33.57
N GLN A 3 -36.86 -40.71 34.35
CA GLN A 3 -36.98 -39.27 34.18
C GLN A 3 -35.62 -38.54 34.47
N ILE A 4 -34.87 -39.03 35.44
CA ILE A 4 -33.57 -38.45 35.80
C ILE A 4 -32.57 -38.76 34.70
N LEU A 5 -32.56 -39.99 34.20
CA LEU A 5 -31.68 -40.39 33.11
C LEU A 5 -31.99 -39.62 31.81
N ASN A 6 -33.28 -39.41 31.53
CA ASN A 6 -33.68 -38.61 30.34
C ASN A 6 -33.22 -37.14 30.46
N LYS A 7 -33.33 -36.54 31.64
CA LYS A 7 -32.87 -35.19 31.90
C LYS A 7 -31.36 -35.07 31.79
N LEU A 8 -30.64 -36.05 32.32
CA LEU A 8 -29.18 -36.08 32.19
C LEU A 8 -28.74 -36.20 30.73
N SER A 9 -29.44 -37.02 29.95
CA SER A 9 -29.21 -37.16 28.53
C SER A 9 -29.50 -35.85 27.78
N GLU A 10 -30.59 -35.16 28.09
CA GLU A 10 -30.94 -33.87 27.52
C GLU A 10 -29.87 -32.81 27.83
N ILE A 11 -29.37 -32.78 29.04
CA ILE A 11 -28.31 -31.86 29.46
C ILE A 11 -27.04 -32.13 28.69
N GLU A 12 -26.67 -33.40 28.50
CA GLU A 12 -25.49 -33.79 27.76
C GLU A 12 -25.59 -33.37 26.28
N ILE A 13 -26.74 -33.62 25.64
CA ILE A 13 -27.00 -33.21 24.25
C ILE A 13 -26.92 -31.69 24.13
N THR A 14 -27.53 -30.95 25.07
CA THR A 14 -27.49 -29.51 25.09
C THR A 14 -26.06 -28.99 25.23
N ALA A 15 -25.29 -29.58 26.14
CA ALA A 15 -23.88 -29.22 26.34
C ALA A 15 -23.05 -29.44 25.05
N GLN A 16 -23.27 -30.57 24.38
CA GLN A 16 -22.61 -30.86 23.10
C GLN A 16 -22.93 -29.83 22.04
N ARG A 17 -24.22 -29.44 21.91
CA ARG A 17 -24.63 -28.41 20.95
C ARG A 17 -24.00 -27.08 21.25
N ILE A 18 -23.92 -26.69 22.52
CA ILE A 18 -23.26 -25.44 22.90
C ILE A 18 -21.79 -25.47 22.50
N MET A 19 -21.11 -26.58 22.78
CA MET A 19 -19.69 -26.71 22.41
C MET A 19 -19.46 -26.69 20.89
N GLU A 20 -20.35 -27.35 20.12
CA GLU A 20 -20.28 -27.34 18.66
C GLU A 20 -20.56 -25.95 18.10
N ASP A 21 -21.56 -25.26 18.65
CA ASP A 21 -21.90 -23.90 18.23
C ASP A 21 -20.76 -22.94 18.56
N ALA A 22 -20.16 -23.06 19.72
CA ALA A 22 -19.00 -22.27 20.11
C ALA A 22 -17.80 -22.54 19.20
N GLY A 23 -17.60 -23.81 18.82
CA GLY A 23 -16.56 -24.19 17.88
C GLY A 23 -16.77 -23.59 16.50
N ARG A 24 -18.01 -23.62 16.00
CA ARG A 24 -18.35 -23.00 14.71
C ARG A 24 -18.20 -21.49 14.76
N SER A 25 -18.64 -20.84 15.83
CA SER A 25 -18.50 -19.40 16.01
C SER A 25 -17.04 -18.99 16.06
N LYS A 26 -16.22 -19.76 16.75
CA LYS A 26 -14.77 -19.52 16.82
C LYS A 26 -14.11 -19.64 15.45
N ALA A 27 -14.47 -20.69 14.71
CA ALA A 27 -13.93 -20.91 13.36
C ALA A 27 -14.35 -19.79 12.42
N ALA A 28 -15.64 -19.38 12.45
CA ALA A 28 -16.15 -18.29 11.64
C ALA A 28 -15.46 -16.97 11.97
N LEU A 29 -15.26 -16.68 13.26
CA LEU A 29 -14.56 -15.47 13.69
C LEU A 29 -13.10 -15.47 13.24
N SER A 30 -12.41 -16.60 13.37
CA SER A 30 -11.02 -16.73 12.91
C SER A 30 -10.91 -16.50 11.39
N ALA A 31 -11.83 -17.09 10.63
CA ALA A 31 -11.84 -16.92 9.17
C ALA A 31 -12.11 -15.46 8.79
N GLU A 32 -13.02 -14.80 9.48
CA GLU A 32 -13.31 -13.38 9.27
C GLU A 32 -12.10 -12.50 9.59
N MET A 33 -11.45 -12.76 10.73
CA MET A 33 -10.25 -12.02 11.12
C MET A 33 -9.12 -12.20 10.11
N GLU A 34 -8.89 -13.41 9.62
CA GLU A 34 -7.90 -13.68 8.58
C GLU A 34 -8.22 -12.92 7.30
N GLN A 35 -9.50 -12.89 6.92
CA GLN A 35 -9.92 -12.15 5.72
C GLN A 35 -9.72 -10.66 5.89
N GLN A 36 -10.04 -10.10 7.05
CA GLN A 36 -9.82 -8.69 7.35
C GLN A 36 -8.33 -8.34 7.31
N CYS A 37 -7.48 -9.20 7.86
CA CYS A 37 -6.04 -8.99 7.79
C CYS A 37 -5.52 -9.00 6.36
N ARG A 38 -6.00 -9.93 5.53
CA ARG A 38 -5.61 -9.98 4.12
C ARG A 38 -6.08 -8.73 3.37
N ASN A 39 -7.31 -8.28 3.64
CA ASN A 39 -7.84 -7.05 3.03
C ASN A 39 -7.03 -5.83 3.43
N PHE A 40 -6.68 -5.73 4.71
CA PHE A 40 -5.86 -4.63 5.23
C PHE A 40 -4.47 -4.63 4.57
N ASP A 41 -3.83 -5.80 4.49
CA ASP A 41 -2.52 -5.94 3.86
C ASP A 41 -2.58 -5.54 2.38
N ALA A 42 -3.62 -5.97 1.67
CA ALA A 42 -3.81 -5.62 0.26
C ALA A 42 -4.01 -4.12 0.08
N GLU A 43 -4.82 -3.48 0.94
CA GLU A 43 -5.04 -2.03 0.90
C GLU A 43 -3.76 -1.27 1.22
N LEU A 44 -2.99 -1.74 2.20
CA LEU A 44 -1.73 -1.12 2.57
C LEU A 44 -0.71 -1.21 1.43
N ASP A 45 -0.59 -2.37 0.79
CA ASP A 45 0.29 -2.57 -0.36
C ASP A 45 -0.12 -1.67 -1.52
N GLN A 46 -1.41 -1.58 -1.80
CA GLN A 46 -1.94 -0.73 -2.87
C GLN A 46 -1.61 0.74 -2.60
N GLU A 47 -1.84 1.22 -1.38
CA GLU A 47 -1.54 2.60 -0.99
C GLU A 47 -0.04 2.88 -1.03
N THR A 48 0.78 1.94 -0.57
CA THR A 48 2.23 2.06 -0.61
C THR A 48 2.73 2.14 -2.05
N ASN A 49 2.22 1.28 -2.93
CA ASN A 49 2.59 1.28 -4.34
C ASN A 49 2.16 2.57 -5.03
N ARG A 50 0.99 3.10 -4.68
CA ARG A 50 0.51 4.38 -5.19
C ARG A 50 1.45 5.52 -4.80
N LYS A 51 1.87 5.56 -3.54
CA LYS A 51 2.80 6.59 -3.05
C LYS A 51 4.17 6.48 -3.71
N ILE A 52 4.65 5.26 -3.90
CA ILE A 52 5.92 5.03 -4.59
C ILE A 52 5.83 5.53 -6.03
N GLN A 53 4.73 5.26 -6.71
CA GLN A 53 4.53 5.71 -8.08
C GLN A 53 4.46 7.23 -8.17
N GLU A 54 3.73 7.88 -7.25
CA GLU A 54 3.69 9.34 -7.18
C GLU A 54 5.08 9.94 -6.96
N LEU A 55 5.87 9.35 -6.06
CA LEU A 55 7.22 9.81 -5.80
C LEU A 55 8.11 9.66 -7.03
N LYS A 56 8.03 8.54 -7.72
CA LYS A 56 8.77 8.33 -8.97
C LYS A 56 8.39 9.34 -10.04
N ASP A 57 7.09 9.60 -10.20
CA ASP A 57 6.59 10.55 -11.19
C ASP A 57 7.07 11.97 -10.86
N ASN A 58 7.03 12.35 -9.59
CA ASN A 58 7.50 13.65 -9.14
C ASN A 58 9.01 13.82 -9.34
N LEU A 59 9.78 12.79 -9.03
CA LEU A 59 11.24 12.81 -9.23
C LEU A 59 11.60 12.90 -10.71
N GLU A 60 10.87 12.20 -11.56
CA GLU A 60 11.07 12.26 -13.01
C GLU A 60 10.75 13.64 -13.57
N ALA A 61 9.64 14.23 -13.13
CA ALA A 61 9.27 15.60 -13.51
C ALA A 61 10.31 16.62 -13.06
N GLN A 62 10.81 16.49 -11.82
CA GLN A 62 11.86 17.33 -11.27
C GLN A 62 13.16 17.21 -12.07
N LYS A 63 13.54 15.97 -12.38
CA LYS A 63 14.73 15.68 -13.19
C LYS A 63 14.62 16.34 -14.57
N ASP A 64 13.50 16.19 -15.24
CA ASP A 64 13.27 16.77 -16.56
C ASP A 64 13.33 18.29 -16.51
N GLN A 65 12.74 18.89 -15.47
CA GLN A 65 12.77 20.32 -15.27
C GLN A 65 14.19 20.84 -15.04
N GLU A 66 14.96 20.15 -14.21
CA GLU A 66 16.36 20.49 -13.93
C GLU A 66 17.24 20.34 -15.19
N LEU A 67 17.01 19.28 -15.96
CA LEU A 67 17.74 19.07 -17.21
C LEU A 67 17.43 20.16 -18.23
N THR A 68 16.17 20.57 -18.33
CA THR A 68 15.74 21.66 -19.21
C THR A 68 16.39 22.98 -18.79
N SER A 69 16.38 23.27 -17.49
CA SER A 69 17.03 24.48 -16.92
C SER A 69 18.53 24.48 -17.16
N LEU A 70 19.18 23.33 -16.96
CA LEU A 70 20.63 23.20 -17.17
C LEU A 70 20.98 23.40 -18.64
N ARG A 71 20.20 22.80 -19.54
CA ARG A 71 20.38 22.93 -20.99
C ARG A 71 20.25 24.39 -21.41
N HIS A 72 19.22 25.06 -20.92
CA HIS A 72 19.00 26.47 -21.22
C HIS A 72 20.15 27.34 -20.70
N ARG A 73 20.63 27.08 -19.50
CA ARG A 73 21.78 27.80 -18.90
C ARG A 73 23.05 27.57 -19.73
N THR A 74 23.28 26.34 -20.16
CA THR A 74 24.43 26.00 -20.99
C THR A 74 24.38 26.70 -22.34
N GLU A 75 23.21 26.71 -22.98
CA GLU A 75 23.01 27.44 -24.23
C GLU A 75 23.27 28.93 -24.05
N GLN A 76 22.80 29.51 -22.98
CA GLN A 76 23.02 30.91 -22.63
C GLN A 76 24.53 31.22 -22.46
N GLN A 77 25.23 30.36 -21.74
CA GLN A 77 26.68 30.50 -21.53
C GLN A 77 27.44 30.37 -22.83
N LEU A 78 27.02 29.48 -23.73
CA LEU A 78 27.65 29.34 -25.03
C LEU A 78 27.42 30.58 -25.90
N GLU A 79 26.22 31.14 -25.88
CA GLU A 79 25.91 32.40 -26.58
C GLU A 79 26.76 33.56 -26.08
N ASP A 80 26.87 33.67 -24.74
CA ASP A 80 27.63 34.71 -24.08
C ASP A 80 29.12 34.59 -24.47
N LEU A 81 29.64 33.38 -24.50
CA LEU A 81 31.01 33.11 -24.89
C LEU A 81 31.25 33.44 -26.34
N ASP A 82 30.33 33.08 -27.21
CA ASP A 82 30.40 33.39 -28.65
C ASP A 82 30.36 34.89 -28.88
N THR A 83 29.50 35.61 -28.19
CA THR A 83 29.43 37.08 -28.24
C THR A 83 30.72 37.72 -27.76
N TYR A 84 31.32 37.20 -26.68
CA TYR A 84 32.62 37.68 -26.18
C TYR A 84 33.72 37.47 -27.22
N TYR A 85 33.76 36.30 -27.87
CA TYR A 85 34.73 36.01 -28.90
C TYR A 85 34.60 36.92 -30.09
N ARG A 86 33.37 37.18 -30.54
CA ARG A 86 33.11 38.09 -31.69
C ARG A 86 33.57 39.52 -31.37
N GLN A 87 33.26 40.00 -30.18
CA GLN A 87 33.64 41.36 -29.74
C GLN A 87 35.16 41.52 -29.60
N ASN A 88 35.82 40.53 -29.07
CA ASN A 88 37.27 40.60 -28.87
C ASN A 88 38.09 40.28 -30.15
N HIS A 89 37.54 39.54 -31.07
CA HIS A 89 38.21 39.17 -32.30
C HIS A 89 38.31 40.37 -33.28
N GLN A 90 37.42 41.34 -33.14
CA GLN A 90 37.43 42.54 -33.98
C GLN A 90 38.44 43.59 -33.48
N GLN A 91 39.04 43.39 -32.35
CA GLN A 91 40.09 44.23 -31.81
C GLN A 91 41.46 43.69 -32.21
#